data_ce917c1bf314b85640b383d19cdedbac
#
_entry.id   ce917c1bf314b85640b383d19cdedbac
#
_cell.length_a   1.000
_cell.length_b   1.000
_cell.length_c   1.000
_cell.angle_alpha   90.00
_cell.angle_beta   90.00
_cell.angle_gamma   90.00
#
_symmetry.space_group_name_H-M   'P 1'
#
loop_
_entity.id
_entity.type
_entity.pdbx_description
1 polymer ?
#
loop_
_entity_poly.entity_id
_entity_poly.type
_entity_poly.pdbx_seq_one_letter_code
_entity_poly.pdbx_strand_id
1 'polypeptide(L)'
;MLRRLSLVAISIAFIAPSVFAHGTMVSFDSTPGKASGYFVEPEAKGKHPGLIVIQEWWGLNDWIRDQAERYAKEGYVALAPDLYRGKIATTPDEAHELMRGMPQDRAIADLKAAFLYLATCKDVDEKRIGVIGWCMGGGYALELALAEPRIAATVINYGHLVTDPASIAKIHSPILGNFGAEDRGIPPADVRAFEAALKKDAKPNDIKIYEGAGHAFMNPNNKAGYVKTAAEDARARIDKFLRKTLGRS
;
A
#
# COMPACT_ATOMS: atom_id res chain seq x y z
N MET A 1 -43.91 -30.63 -50.23
CA MET A 1 -43.39 -29.36 -49.63
C MET A 1 -43.15 -29.60 -48.16
N LEU A 2 -41.95 -29.97 -47.73
CA LEU A 2 -41.59 -30.11 -46.29
C LEU A 2 -40.99 -28.82 -45.80
N ARG A 3 -41.67 -28.15 -44.85
CA ARG A 3 -41.13 -27.00 -44.12
C ARG A 3 -40.13 -27.46 -43.03
N ARG A 4 -38.87 -27.09 -43.16
CA ARG A 4 -37.86 -27.29 -42.10
C ARG A 4 -38.05 -26.19 -41.03
N LEU A 5 -38.40 -26.59 -39.82
CA LEU A 5 -38.34 -25.72 -38.63
C LEU A 5 -36.87 -25.67 -38.17
N SER A 6 -36.30 -24.47 -38.20
CA SER A 6 -34.99 -24.18 -37.58
C SER A 6 -35.24 -23.85 -36.11
N LEU A 7 -34.71 -24.70 -35.20
CA LEU A 7 -34.65 -24.38 -33.79
C LEU A 7 -33.48 -23.39 -33.58
N VAL A 8 -33.79 -22.20 -33.10
CA VAL A 8 -32.79 -21.22 -32.59
C VAL A 8 -32.55 -21.57 -31.14
N ALA A 9 -31.35 -22.06 -30.82
CA ALA A 9 -30.92 -22.25 -29.44
C ALA A 9 -30.47 -20.91 -28.84
N ILE A 10 -31.25 -20.38 -27.90
CA ILE A 10 -30.86 -19.17 -27.12
C ILE A 10 -29.98 -19.67 -25.98
N SER A 11 -28.67 -19.37 -26.10
CA SER A 11 -27.73 -19.59 -24.99
C SER A 11 -27.87 -18.46 -23.97
N ILE A 12 -28.47 -18.76 -22.82
CA ILE A 12 -28.52 -17.86 -21.67
C ILE A 12 -27.16 -17.93 -20.97
N ALA A 13 -26.33 -16.92 -21.14
CA ALA A 13 -25.13 -16.77 -20.37
C ALA A 13 -25.51 -16.42 -18.90
N PHE A 14 -25.30 -17.36 -18.00
CA PHE A 14 -25.37 -17.09 -16.56
C PHE A 14 -24.18 -16.18 -16.19
N ILE A 15 -24.45 -14.90 -15.96
CA ILE A 15 -23.51 -13.99 -15.29
C ILE A 15 -23.59 -14.35 -13.80
N ALA A 16 -22.63 -15.13 -13.31
CA ALA A 16 -22.48 -15.33 -11.87
C ALA A 16 -22.24 -13.98 -11.20
N PRO A 17 -22.92 -13.65 -10.10
CA PRO A 17 -22.63 -12.43 -9.36
C PRO A 17 -21.17 -12.49 -8.89
N SER A 18 -20.39 -11.45 -9.22
CA SER A 18 -19.04 -11.27 -8.67
C SER A 18 -19.18 -11.11 -7.15
N VAL A 19 -18.85 -12.15 -6.40
CA VAL A 19 -18.72 -12.06 -4.95
C VAL A 19 -17.49 -11.21 -4.71
N PHE A 20 -17.67 -9.95 -4.36
CA PHE A 20 -16.55 -9.09 -4.00
C PHE A 20 -15.85 -9.69 -2.77
N ALA A 21 -14.56 -9.95 -2.88
CA ALA A 21 -13.74 -10.38 -1.75
C ALA A 21 -13.77 -9.27 -0.69
N HIS A 22 -14.63 -9.43 0.32
CA HIS A 22 -14.61 -8.59 1.50
C HIS A 22 -13.53 -9.11 2.44
N GLY A 23 -12.68 -8.20 2.90
CA GLY A 23 -11.63 -8.56 3.86
C GLY A 23 -12.19 -8.84 5.25
N THR A 24 -11.37 -9.45 6.06
CA THR A 24 -11.66 -9.76 7.47
C THR A 24 -10.59 -9.16 8.37
N MET A 25 -10.98 -8.80 9.59
CA MET A 25 -10.01 -8.44 10.61
C MET A 25 -9.31 -9.69 11.13
N VAL A 26 -7.98 -9.69 11.06
CA VAL A 26 -7.13 -10.76 11.60
C VAL A 26 -6.31 -10.24 12.77
N SER A 27 -5.87 -11.13 13.66
CA SER A 27 -4.97 -10.82 14.76
C SER A 27 -3.72 -11.69 14.63
N PHE A 28 -2.55 -11.10 14.87
CA PHE A 28 -1.26 -11.77 14.80
C PHE A 28 -0.35 -11.32 15.93
N ASP A 29 0.61 -12.17 16.29
CA ASP A 29 1.53 -11.88 17.38
C ASP A 29 2.48 -10.75 17.00
N SER A 30 2.66 -9.81 17.93
CA SER A 30 3.58 -8.67 17.82
C SER A 30 4.26 -8.43 19.18
N THR A 31 5.18 -7.50 19.24
CA THR A 31 5.88 -7.15 20.47
C THR A 31 5.75 -5.64 20.73
N PRO A 32 5.07 -5.25 21.85
CA PRO A 32 4.42 -6.11 22.86
C PRO A 32 3.00 -6.53 22.45
N GLY A 33 2.65 -7.80 22.71
CA GLY A 33 1.29 -8.34 22.63
C GLY A 33 0.85 -8.71 21.21
N LYS A 34 -0.39 -8.36 20.85
CA LYS A 34 -0.99 -8.67 19.54
C LYS A 34 -1.23 -7.40 18.74
N ALA A 35 -1.00 -7.49 17.44
CA ALA A 35 -1.47 -6.54 16.46
C ALA A 35 -2.69 -7.10 15.71
N SER A 36 -3.37 -6.26 14.97
CA SER A 36 -4.48 -6.63 14.09
C SER A 36 -4.36 -5.92 12.75
N GLY A 37 -5.12 -6.37 11.76
CA GLY A 37 -5.16 -5.75 10.46
C GLY A 37 -6.32 -6.26 9.61
N TYR A 38 -6.64 -5.52 8.57
CA TYR A 38 -7.65 -5.90 7.59
C TYR A 38 -6.97 -6.74 6.50
N PHE A 39 -7.35 -8.00 6.40
CA PHE A 39 -6.76 -9.01 5.51
C PHE A 39 -7.72 -9.35 4.39
N VAL A 40 -7.22 -9.32 3.15
CA VAL A 40 -8.02 -9.58 1.94
C VAL A 40 -7.22 -10.50 1.02
N GLU A 41 -7.86 -11.59 0.59
CA GLU A 41 -7.28 -12.53 -0.37
C GLU A 41 -7.88 -12.34 -1.76
N PRO A 42 -7.12 -12.59 -2.85
CA PRO A 42 -7.65 -12.68 -4.20
C PRO A 42 -8.65 -13.85 -4.34
N GLU A 43 -9.59 -13.73 -5.27
CA GLU A 43 -10.52 -14.84 -5.59
C GLU A 43 -9.80 -16.03 -6.25
N ALA A 44 -8.72 -15.75 -7.00
CA ALA A 44 -7.94 -16.78 -7.66
C ALA A 44 -7.19 -17.64 -6.64
N LYS A 45 -7.15 -18.94 -6.87
CA LYS A 45 -6.39 -19.87 -6.02
C LYS A 45 -4.92 -19.92 -6.44
N GLY A 46 -4.05 -20.18 -5.49
CA GLY A 46 -2.62 -20.35 -5.74
C GLY A 46 -1.76 -19.41 -4.92
N LYS A 47 -0.46 -19.35 -5.22
CA LYS A 47 0.47 -18.45 -4.55
C LYS A 47 0.47 -17.07 -5.19
N HIS A 48 0.19 -16.08 -4.38
CA HIS A 48 0.11 -14.67 -4.74
C HIS A 48 1.24 -13.85 -4.10
N PRO A 49 1.63 -12.71 -4.68
CA PRO A 49 2.46 -11.76 -3.95
C PRO A 49 1.68 -11.17 -2.77
N GLY A 50 2.38 -10.90 -1.67
CA GLY A 50 1.85 -10.20 -0.50
C GLY A 50 2.00 -8.69 -0.64
N LEU A 51 1.08 -7.91 -0.06
CA LEU A 51 1.19 -6.46 -0.01
C LEU A 51 0.72 -5.92 1.36
N ILE A 52 1.63 -5.26 2.05
CA ILE A 52 1.32 -4.52 3.28
C ILE A 52 0.84 -3.12 2.89
N VAL A 53 -0.36 -2.73 3.34
CA VAL A 53 -1.04 -1.48 2.98
C VAL A 53 -1.13 -0.59 4.20
N ILE A 54 -0.33 0.48 4.27
CA ILE A 54 -0.18 1.26 5.50
C ILE A 54 -1.04 2.52 5.46
N GLN A 55 -1.81 2.71 6.52
CA GLN A 55 -2.76 3.79 6.75
C GLN A 55 -2.12 5.19 6.78
N GLU A 56 -2.90 6.19 6.40
CA GLU A 56 -2.61 7.59 6.73
C GLU A 56 -2.80 7.86 8.23
N TRP A 57 -2.60 9.08 8.67
CA TRP A 57 -2.77 9.50 10.07
C TRP A 57 -4.20 9.38 10.63
N TRP A 58 -5.18 9.09 9.77
CA TRP A 58 -6.57 8.88 10.15
C TRP A 58 -6.86 7.52 10.80
N GLY A 59 -5.97 6.56 10.67
CA GLY A 59 -6.18 5.19 11.10
C GLY A 59 -6.62 4.26 9.99
N LEU A 60 -6.96 3.02 10.33
CA LEU A 60 -7.45 1.98 9.41
C LEU A 60 -8.92 2.25 9.04
N ASN A 61 -9.15 3.36 8.34
CA ASN A 61 -10.47 3.79 7.86
C ASN A 61 -10.90 3.06 6.58
N ASP A 62 -12.11 3.34 6.12
CA ASP A 62 -12.68 2.67 4.93
C ASP A 62 -11.84 2.91 3.67
N TRP A 63 -11.26 4.11 3.48
CA TRP A 63 -10.42 4.37 2.32
C TRP A 63 -9.18 3.44 2.27
N ILE A 64 -8.55 3.14 3.38
CA ILE A 64 -7.42 2.20 3.46
C ILE A 64 -7.89 0.77 3.23
N ARG A 65 -9.06 0.39 3.77
CA ARG A 65 -9.67 -0.92 3.50
C ARG A 65 -9.99 -1.09 2.02
N ASP A 66 -10.56 -0.05 1.37
CA ASP A 66 -10.81 -0.03 -0.07
C ASP A 66 -9.51 -0.19 -0.88
N GLN A 67 -8.38 0.40 -0.42
CA GLN A 67 -7.10 0.17 -1.08
C GLN A 67 -6.65 -1.30 -0.96
N ALA A 68 -6.81 -1.92 0.20
CA ALA A 68 -6.48 -3.35 0.39
C ALA A 68 -7.35 -4.25 -0.51
N GLU A 69 -8.66 -4.00 -0.57
CA GLU A 69 -9.58 -4.71 -1.46
C GLU A 69 -9.24 -4.50 -2.94
N ARG A 70 -8.87 -3.28 -3.31
CA ARG A 70 -8.43 -2.98 -4.67
C ARG A 70 -7.21 -3.81 -5.06
N TYR A 71 -6.20 -3.89 -4.20
CA TYR A 71 -5.00 -4.69 -4.47
C TYR A 71 -5.31 -6.19 -4.48
N ALA A 72 -6.25 -6.67 -3.66
CA ALA A 72 -6.69 -8.05 -3.71
C ALA A 72 -7.35 -8.39 -5.07
N LYS A 73 -8.18 -7.51 -5.62
CA LYS A 73 -8.75 -7.64 -6.97
C LYS A 73 -7.66 -7.65 -8.06
N GLU A 74 -6.51 -7.07 -7.80
CA GLU A 74 -5.35 -7.09 -8.69
C GLU A 74 -4.43 -8.30 -8.50
N GLY A 75 -4.78 -9.23 -7.60
CA GLY A 75 -4.09 -10.49 -7.39
C GLY A 75 -3.03 -10.47 -6.28
N TYR A 76 -3.08 -9.52 -5.35
CA TYR A 76 -2.22 -9.48 -4.16
C TYR A 76 -2.98 -9.99 -2.94
N VAL A 77 -2.33 -10.77 -2.07
CA VAL A 77 -2.83 -10.96 -0.71
C VAL A 77 -2.48 -9.70 0.07
N ALA A 78 -3.49 -8.89 0.39
CA ALA A 78 -3.31 -7.59 1.03
C ALA A 78 -3.56 -7.66 2.53
N LEU A 79 -2.70 -7.04 3.32
CA LEU A 79 -2.87 -6.84 4.76
C LEU A 79 -2.68 -5.36 5.08
N ALA A 80 -3.72 -4.74 5.62
CA ALA A 80 -3.66 -3.38 6.16
C ALA A 80 -3.56 -3.43 7.69
N PRO A 81 -2.36 -3.31 8.29
CA PRO A 81 -2.18 -3.33 9.73
C PRO A 81 -2.87 -2.13 10.40
N ASP A 82 -3.50 -2.35 11.53
CA ASP A 82 -4.10 -1.30 12.35
C ASP A 82 -3.10 -0.77 13.38
N LEU A 83 -2.37 0.27 13.00
CA LEU A 83 -1.34 0.87 13.85
C LEU A 83 -1.91 1.62 15.05
N TYR A 84 -3.21 1.95 15.04
CA TYR A 84 -3.87 2.65 16.14
C TYR A 84 -4.70 1.72 17.04
N ARG A 85 -4.67 0.40 16.78
CA ARG A 85 -5.30 -0.63 17.61
C ARG A 85 -6.77 -0.36 17.86
N GLY A 86 -7.54 -0.20 16.78
CA GLY A 86 -8.98 -0.02 16.77
C GLY A 86 -9.45 1.43 16.78
N LYS A 87 -8.54 2.41 16.83
CA LYS A 87 -8.92 3.82 16.81
C LYS A 87 -8.88 4.39 15.39
N ILE A 88 -9.87 5.22 15.07
CA ILE A 88 -9.96 5.97 13.81
C ILE A 88 -10.25 7.43 14.19
N ALA A 89 -9.44 8.36 13.67
CA ALA A 89 -9.66 9.78 13.85
C ALA A 89 -10.74 10.29 12.89
N THR A 90 -11.58 11.18 13.38
CA THR A 90 -12.65 11.85 12.62
C THR A 90 -12.36 13.33 12.42
N THR A 91 -11.43 13.87 13.22
CA THR A 91 -10.97 15.26 13.14
C THR A 91 -9.44 15.33 13.03
N PRO A 92 -8.88 16.44 12.50
CA PRO A 92 -7.43 16.62 12.46
C PRO A 92 -6.77 16.58 13.86
N ASP A 93 -7.42 17.12 14.88
CA ASP A 93 -6.89 17.13 16.24
C ASP A 93 -6.76 15.70 16.79
N GLU A 94 -7.81 14.87 16.64
CA GLU A 94 -7.76 13.45 16.99
C GLU A 94 -6.66 12.71 16.22
N ALA A 95 -6.50 12.99 14.92
CA ALA A 95 -5.45 12.39 14.11
C ALA A 95 -4.05 12.76 14.60
N HIS A 96 -3.84 14.03 14.99
CA HIS A 96 -2.61 14.49 15.61
C HIS A 96 -2.33 13.81 16.96
N GLU A 97 -3.35 13.64 17.78
CA GLU A 97 -3.21 12.95 19.07
C GLU A 97 -2.85 11.47 18.89
N LEU A 98 -3.54 10.77 17.98
CA LEU A 98 -3.27 9.35 17.69
C LEU A 98 -1.87 9.15 17.12
N MET A 99 -1.47 10.00 16.16
CA MET A 99 -0.15 9.93 15.54
C MET A 99 0.97 10.19 16.56
N ARG A 100 0.84 11.23 17.41
CA ARG A 100 1.84 11.54 18.45
C ARG A 100 1.86 10.52 19.58
N GLY A 101 0.70 9.96 19.91
CA GLY A 101 0.57 8.93 20.95
C GLY A 101 0.99 7.53 20.53
N MET A 102 1.36 7.31 19.26
CA MET A 102 1.80 6.01 18.76
C MET A 102 3.32 5.88 18.91
N PRO A 103 3.82 4.95 19.77
CA PRO A 103 5.24 4.69 19.89
C PRO A 103 5.79 4.14 18.56
N GLN A 104 6.87 4.74 18.04
CA GLN A 104 7.45 4.36 16.76
C GLN A 104 7.98 2.92 16.76
N ASP A 105 8.64 2.50 17.83
CA ASP A 105 9.16 1.15 18.01
C ASP A 105 8.04 0.09 17.94
N ARG A 106 6.89 0.37 18.58
CA ARG A 106 5.70 -0.49 18.49
C ARG A 106 5.15 -0.54 17.06
N ALA A 107 5.05 0.60 16.39
CA ALA A 107 4.55 0.64 15.01
C ALA A 107 5.43 -0.20 14.08
N ILE A 108 6.75 -0.10 14.20
CA ILE A 108 7.69 -0.93 13.43
C ILE A 108 7.57 -2.40 13.81
N ALA A 109 7.42 -2.73 15.09
CA ALA A 109 7.21 -4.11 15.53
C ALA A 109 5.91 -4.69 14.94
N ASP A 110 4.80 -3.94 14.96
CA ASP A 110 3.52 -4.34 14.38
C ASP A 110 3.63 -4.54 12.85
N LEU A 111 4.37 -3.69 12.14
CA LEU A 111 4.62 -3.83 10.70
C LEU A 111 5.49 -5.04 10.36
N LYS A 112 6.54 -5.31 11.14
CA LYS A 112 7.35 -6.53 10.98
C LYS A 112 6.53 -7.79 11.28
N ALA A 113 5.67 -7.74 12.27
CA ALA A 113 4.73 -8.82 12.58
C ALA A 113 3.74 -9.05 11.45
N ALA A 114 3.23 -7.99 10.80
CA ALA A 114 2.40 -8.08 9.60
C ALA A 114 3.13 -8.74 8.42
N PHE A 115 4.41 -8.40 8.21
CA PHE A 115 5.26 -9.07 7.22
C PHE A 115 5.37 -10.57 7.52
N LEU A 116 5.69 -10.94 8.76
CA LEU A 116 5.82 -12.34 9.18
C LEU A 116 4.50 -13.09 9.03
N TYR A 117 3.38 -12.46 9.38
CA TYR A 117 2.04 -13.04 9.19
C TYR A 117 1.81 -13.38 7.71
N LEU A 118 2.02 -12.42 6.79
CA LEU A 118 1.91 -12.69 5.35
C LEU A 118 2.86 -13.78 4.89
N ALA A 119 4.10 -13.78 5.35
CA ALA A 119 5.10 -14.78 4.96
C ALA A 119 4.73 -16.21 5.40
N THR A 120 3.89 -16.37 6.42
CA THR A 120 3.39 -17.67 6.89
C THR A 120 2.08 -18.11 6.22
N CYS A 121 1.39 -17.21 5.50
CA CYS A 121 0.17 -17.55 4.78
C CYS A 121 0.47 -18.52 3.62
N LYS A 122 -0.30 -19.62 3.55
CA LYS A 122 -0.09 -20.69 2.53
C LYS A 122 -0.19 -20.18 1.09
N ASP A 123 -1.05 -19.18 0.87
CA ASP A 123 -1.35 -18.61 -0.44
C ASP A 123 -0.49 -17.38 -0.76
N VAL A 124 0.53 -17.08 0.06
CA VAL A 124 1.51 -16.02 -0.17
C VAL A 124 2.86 -16.59 -0.60
N ASP A 125 3.45 -15.99 -1.62
CA ASP A 125 4.87 -16.18 -1.93
C ASP A 125 5.71 -15.25 -1.05
N GLU A 126 6.37 -15.81 -0.04
CA GLU A 126 7.17 -15.07 0.94
C GLU A 126 8.31 -14.23 0.34
N LYS A 127 8.75 -14.55 -0.89
CA LYS A 127 9.80 -13.82 -1.62
C LYS A 127 9.24 -12.62 -2.38
N ARG A 128 7.92 -12.45 -2.45
CA ARG A 128 7.24 -11.42 -3.20
C ARG A 128 6.29 -10.61 -2.31
N ILE A 129 6.78 -10.15 -1.15
CA ILE A 129 6.01 -9.28 -0.25
C ILE A 129 6.50 -7.85 -0.40
N GLY A 130 5.61 -6.96 -0.79
CA GLY A 130 5.86 -5.52 -0.90
C GLY A 130 5.15 -4.72 0.19
N VAL A 131 5.46 -3.43 0.23
CA VAL A 131 4.82 -2.47 1.11
C VAL A 131 4.45 -1.20 0.37
N ILE A 132 3.29 -0.65 0.69
CA ILE A 132 2.79 0.64 0.21
C ILE A 132 2.16 1.42 1.34
N GLY A 133 2.37 2.72 1.36
CA GLY A 133 1.72 3.61 2.32
C GLY A 133 1.54 5.03 1.80
N TRP A 134 0.69 5.80 2.50
CA TRP A 134 0.36 7.17 2.19
C TRP A 134 0.55 8.07 3.41
N CYS A 135 1.05 9.29 3.23
CA CYS A 135 1.26 10.25 4.32
C CYS A 135 2.15 9.65 5.42
N MET A 136 1.67 9.58 6.64
CA MET A 136 2.29 8.85 7.75
C MET A 136 2.71 7.43 7.32
N GLY A 137 1.79 6.69 6.67
CA GLY A 137 2.05 5.34 6.19
C GLY A 137 3.09 5.26 5.09
N GLY A 138 3.27 6.31 4.28
CA GLY A 138 4.37 6.39 3.31
C GLY A 138 5.74 6.43 4.00
N GLY A 139 5.86 7.19 5.09
CA GLY A 139 7.05 7.18 5.94
C GLY A 139 7.28 5.80 6.58
N TYR A 140 6.23 5.19 7.13
CA TYR A 140 6.32 3.83 7.70
C TYR A 140 6.61 2.74 6.66
N ALA A 141 6.23 2.92 5.39
CA ALA A 141 6.64 2.01 4.32
C ALA A 141 8.15 2.02 4.12
N LEU A 142 8.77 3.21 4.17
CA LEU A 142 10.22 3.36 4.15
C LEU A 142 10.86 2.75 5.41
N GLU A 143 10.35 3.07 6.59
CA GLU A 143 10.86 2.52 7.87
C GLU A 143 10.79 0.98 7.91
N LEU A 144 9.72 0.38 7.39
CA LEU A 144 9.64 -1.07 7.27
C LEU A 144 10.70 -1.62 6.31
N ALA A 145 10.94 -0.97 5.17
CA ALA A 145 12.00 -1.37 4.24
C ALA A 145 13.41 -1.28 4.84
N LEU A 146 13.63 -0.34 5.78
CA LEU A 146 14.88 -0.25 6.56
C LEU A 146 15.01 -1.35 7.62
N ALA A 147 13.88 -1.81 8.18
CA ALA A 147 13.84 -2.75 9.30
C ALA A 147 13.67 -4.21 8.88
N GLU A 148 13.21 -4.48 7.64
CA GLU A 148 12.93 -5.82 7.10
C GLU A 148 13.54 -5.95 5.69
N PRO A 149 14.75 -6.50 5.56
CA PRO A 149 15.47 -6.56 4.28
C PRO A 149 14.83 -7.50 3.24
N ARG A 150 13.85 -8.32 3.64
CA ARG A 150 13.10 -9.22 2.74
C ARG A 150 11.95 -8.51 2.02
N ILE A 151 11.66 -7.23 2.31
CA ILE A 151 10.70 -6.46 1.51
C ILE A 151 11.17 -6.42 0.06
N ALA A 152 10.31 -6.87 -0.86
CA ALA A 152 10.62 -7.01 -2.28
C ALA A 152 10.27 -5.78 -3.12
N ALA A 153 9.39 -4.91 -2.63
CA ALA A 153 8.99 -3.65 -3.29
C ALA A 153 8.53 -2.63 -2.25
N THR A 154 8.91 -1.37 -2.39
CA THR A 154 8.49 -0.29 -1.48
C THR A 154 7.88 0.87 -2.27
N VAL A 155 6.66 1.26 -1.90
CA VAL A 155 5.95 2.40 -2.48
C VAL A 155 5.68 3.46 -1.42
N ILE A 156 6.21 4.66 -1.67
CA ILE A 156 6.11 5.82 -0.77
C ILE A 156 5.26 6.88 -1.43
N ASN A 157 4.07 7.16 -0.89
CA ASN A 157 3.23 8.25 -1.36
C ASN A 157 3.27 9.38 -0.33
N TYR A 158 3.90 10.51 -0.68
CA TYR A 158 4.04 11.73 0.14
C TYR A 158 4.34 11.45 1.63
N GLY A 159 5.23 10.48 1.88
CA GLY A 159 5.68 10.09 3.22
C GLY A 159 7.02 10.73 3.59
N HIS A 160 7.33 10.70 4.89
CA HIS A 160 8.62 11.16 5.41
C HIS A 160 9.78 10.37 4.80
N LEU A 161 10.92 11.05 4.60
CA LEU A 161 12.08 10.52 3.91
C LEU A 161 13.33 10.59 4.79
N VAL A 162 14.32 9.75 4.49
CA VAL A 162 15.64 9.73 5.11
C VAL A 162 16.71 9.95 4.05
N THR A 163 17.83 10.60 4.41
CA THR A 163 18.91 10.89 3.47
C THR A 163 20.27 10.48 3.99
N ASP A 164 20.35 10.02 5.23
CA ASP A 164 21.62 9.60 5.80
C ASP A 164 22.11 8.29 5.17
N PRO A 165 23.42 8.15 4.87
CA PRO A 165 23.96 7.01 4.15
C PRO A 165 23.76 5.67 4.87
N ALA A 166 23.75 5.67 6.19
CA ALA A 166 23.61 4.44 6.97
C ALA A 166 22.19 3.86 6.87
N SER A 167 21.16 4.72 6.79
CA SER A 167 19.79 4.31 6.51
C SER A 167 19.63 3.87 5.05
N ILE A 168 20.12 4.66 4.08
CA ILE A 168 20.02 4.31 2.65
C ILE A 168 20.64 2.93 2.36
N ALA A 169 21.78 2.62 2.96
CA ALA A 169 22.45 1.34 2.79
C ALA A 169 21.59 0.12 3.17
N LYS A 170 20.66 0.28 4.14
CA LYS A 170 19.75 -0.78 4.59
C LYS A 170 18.60 -1.10 3.62
N ILE A 171 18.36 -0.24 2.63
CA ILE A 171 17.29 -0.46 1.65
C ILE A 171 17.73 -1.54 0.65
N HIS A 172 16.96 -2.62 0.57
CA HIS A 172 17.20 -3.73 -0.36
C HIS A 172 16.17 -3.80 -1.48
N SER A 173 14.99 -3.23 -1.28
CA SER A 173 13.92 -3.20 -2.29
C SER A 173 14.08 -2.04 -3.26
N PRO A 174 13.63 -2.17 -4.51
CA PRO A 174 13.38 -1.02 -5.38
C PRO A 174 12.32 -0.10 -4.76
N ILE A 175 12.48 1.21 -4.98
CA ILE A 175 11.62 2.26 -4.43
C ILE A 175 10.80 2.92 -5.56
N LEU A 176 9.49 3.04 -5.38
CA LEU A 176 8.65 3.97 -6.11
C LEU A 176 8.22 5.09 -5.17
N GLY A 177 8.40 6.35 -5.57
CA GLY A 177 7.98 7.52 -4.80
C GLY A 177 7.07 8.45 -5.59
N ASN A 178 5.98 8.93 -4.96
CA ASN A 178 5.04 9.89 -5.51
C ASN A 178 4.87 11.06 -4.52
N PHE A 179 5.22 12.28 -4.95
CA PHE A 179 5.25 13.47 -4.09
C PHE A 179 4.61 14.66 -4.79
N GLY A 180 4.08 15.61 -4.02
CA GLY A 180 3.52 16.84 -4.56
C GLY A 180 4.57 17.98 -4.58
N ALA A 181 4.55 18.80 -5.63
CA ALA A 181 5.43 19.97 -5.72
C ALA A 181 5.06 21.08 -4.71
N GLU A 182 3.80 21.12 -4.28
CA GLU A 182 3.26 22.09 -3.33
C GLU A 182 3.17 21.53 -1.89
N ASP A 183 3.72 20.34 -1.65
CA ASP A 183 3.74 19.72 -0.31
C ASP A 183 4.75 20.46 0.59
N ARG A 184 4.21 21.13 1.63
CA ARG A 184 5.04 21.88 2.60
C ARG A 184 5.62 20.97 3.68
N GLY A 185 5.04 19.80 3.91
CA GLY A 185 5.52 18.83 4.89
C GLY A 185 6.64 17.95 4.34
N ILE A 186 6.58 17.65 3.03
CA ILE A 186 7.60 16.87 2.29
C ILE A 186 8.01 17.69 1.05
N PRO A 187 8.82 18.74 1.23
CA PRO A 187 9.11 19.68 0.16
C PRO A 187 9.94 19.02 -0.96
N PRO A 188 9.83 19.51 -2.22
CA PRO A 188 10.57 18.98 -3.35
C PRO A 188 12.10 18.91 -3.15
N ALA A 189 12.66 19.76 -2.32
CA ALA A 189 14.09 19.73 -1.99
C ALA A 189 14.48 18.43 -1.28
N ASP A 190 13.67 18.00 -0.30
CA ASP A 190 13.89 16.77 0.46
C ASP A 190 13.68 15.53 -0.42
N VAL A 191 12.69 15.58 -1.32
CA VAL A 191 12.45 14.51 -2.31
C VAL A 191 13.66 14.34 -3.23
N ARG A 192 14.20 15.44 -3.74
CA ARG A 192 15.41 15.42 -4.59
C ARG A 192 16.64 14.95 -3.83
N ALA A 193 16.78 15.34 -2.56
CA ALA A 193 17.88 14.88 -1.70
C ALA A 193 17.81 13.36 -1.46
N PHE A 194 16.61 12.83 -1.20
CA PHE A 194 16.38 11.39 -1.06
C PHE A 194 16.70 10.65 -2.37
N GLU A 195 16.20 11.12 -3.51
CA GLU A 195 16.49 10.53 -4.81
C GLU A 195 18.00 10.51 -5.11
N ALA A 196 18.69 11.61 -4.80
CA ALA A 196 20.14 11.69 -4.96
C ALA A 196 20.89 10.70 -4.06
N ALA A 197 20.44 10.54 -2.81
CA ALA A 197 21.01 9.57 -1.87
C ALA A 197 20.80 8.12 -2.37
N LEU A 198 19.61 7.78 -2.87
CA LEU A 198 19.33 6.48 -3.47
C LEU A 198 20.22 6.21 -4.68
N LYS A 199 20.37 7.20 -5.59
CA LYS A 199 21.23 7.08 -6.78
C LYS A 199 22.70 6.91 -6.42
N LYS A 200 23.19 7.65 -5.40
CA LYS A 200 24.57 7.54 -4.92
C LYS A 200 24.91 6.14 -4.41
N ASP A 201 23.95 5.46 -3.79
CA ASP A 201 24.09 4.09 -3.26
C ASP A 201 23.56 3.01 -4.25
N ALA A 202 23.38 3.39 -5.52
CA ALA A 202 22.90 2.52 -6.60
C ALA A 202 21.59 1.78 -6.30
N LYS A 203 20.72 2.36 -5.45
CA LYS A 203 19.42 1.75 -5.15
C LYS A 203 18.44 1.98 -6.31
N PRO A 204 17.79 0.94 -6.83
CA PRO A 204 16.78 1.08 -7.87
C PRO A 204 15.61 1.96 -7.38
N ASN A 205 15.33 3.04 -8.11
CA ASN A 205 14.27 3.96 -7.73
C ASN A 205 13.57 4.59 -8.94
N ASP A 206 12.32 5.01 -8.72
CA ASP A 206 11.50 5.79 -9.66
C ASP A 206 10.71 6.83 -8.86
N ILE A 207 11.25 8.03 -8.76
CA ILE A 207 10.72 9.13 -7.96
C ILE A 207 10.06 10.15 -8.89
N LYS A 208 8.81 10.54 -8.57
CA LYS A 208 8.09 11.58 -9.32
C LYS A 208 7.52 12.64 -8.39
N ILE A 209 7.72 13.90 -8.77
CA ILE A 209 7.11 15.07 -8.15
C ILE A 209 6.04 15.58 -9.11
N TYR A 210 4.81 15.80 -8.60
CA TYR A 210 3.65 16.22 -9.37
C TYR A 210 3.42 17.71 -9.18
N GLU A 211 3.56 18.48 -10.26
CA GLU A 211 3.26 19.91 -10.28
C GLU A 211 1.77 20.15 -9.98
N GLY A 212 1.46 21.21 -9.23
CA GLY A 212 0.10 21.55 -8.82
C GLY A 212 -0.54 20.60 -7.79
N ALA A 213 0.25 19.67 -7.24
CA ALA A 213 -0.22 18.74 -6.22
C ALA A 213 0.44 19.05 -4.86
N GLY A 214 -0.37 19.07 -3.80
CA GLY A 214 0.09 19.19 -2.42
C GLY A 214 0.10 17.86 -1.69
N HIS A 215 0.13 17.93 -0.35
CA HIS A 215 0.08 16.74 0.51
C HIS A 215 -1.26 15.99 0.33
N ALA A 216 -1.21 14.66 0.36
CA ALA A 216 -2.38 13.77 0.24
C ALA A 216 -3.20 13.96 -1.05
N PHE A 217 -2.54 14.35 -2.16
CA PHE A 217 -3.20 14.58 -3.45
C PHE A 217 -3.87 13.34 -4.06
N MET A 218 -3.55 12.14 -3.59
CA MET A 218 -4.14 10.89 -4.08
C MET A 218 -5.44 10.49 -3.35
N ASN A 219 -5.73 11.09 -2.18
CA ASN A 219 -6.89 10.72 -1.37
C ASN A 219 -8.12 11.57 -1.76
N PRO A 220 -9.19 10.99 -2.34
CA PRO A 220 -10.37 11.75 -2.76
C PRO A 220 -11.18 12.30 -1.57
N ASN A 221 -10.94 11.83 -0.34
CA ASN A 221 -11.55 12.39 0.87
C ASN A 221 -10.89 13.70 1.28
N ASN A 222 -9.66 13.98 0.84
CA ASN A 222 -9.01 15.28 0.95
C ASN A 222 -9.56 16.26 -0.11
N LYS A 223 -10.78 16.77 0.11
CA LYS A 223 -11.51 17.61 -0.88
C LYS A 223 -10.73 18.83 -1.35
N ALA A 224 -9.89 19.41 -0.48
CA ALA A 224 -9.12 20.61 -0.79
C ALA A 224 -7.80 20.30 -1.55
N GLY A 225 -7.25 19.09 -1.39
CA GLY A 225 -5.93 18.73 -1.92
C GLY A 225 -5.94 17.62 -2.96
N TYR A 226 -7.09 16.98 -3.24
CA TYR A 226 -7.19 15.93 -4.24
C TYR A 226 -6.95 16.47 -5.65
N VAL A 227 -5.94 15.93 -6.36
CA VAL A 227 -5.65 16.28 -7.75
C VAL A 227 -5.84 15.05 -8.62
N LYS A 228 -7.00 14.95 -9.26
CA LYS A 228 -7.46 13.74 -9.99
C LYS A 228 -6.42 13.22 -10.99
N THR A 229 -5.91 14.08 -11.85
CA THR A 229 -4.93 13.68 -12.91
C THR A 229 -3.63 13.16 -12.34
N ALA A 230 -3.10 13.81 -11.29
CA ALA A 230 -1.91 13.36 -10.59
C ALA A 230 -2.16 12.04 -9.84
N ALA A 231 -3.32 11.90 -9.20
CA ALA A 231 -3.72 10.68 -8.50
C ALA A 231 -3.88 9.47 -9.45
N GLU A 232 -4.46 9.67 -10.62
CA GLU A 232 -4.63 8.63 -11.65
C GLU A 232 -3.28 8.20 -12.22
N ASP A 233 -2.39 9.13 -12.55
CA ASP A 233 -1.03 8.81 -13.01
C ASP A 233 -0.20 8.11 -11.93
N ALA A 234 -0.21 8.60 -10.68
CA ALA A 234 0.47 7.95 -9.57
C ALA A 234 -0.01 6.51 -9.38
N ARG A 235 -1.32 6.29 -9.45
CA ARG A 235 -1.93 4.97 -9.34
C ARG A 235 -1.48 4.04 -10.47
N ALA A 236 -1.50 4.51 -11.72
CA ALA A 236 -1.03 3.74 -12.87
C ALA A 236 0.47 3.38 -12.75
N ARG A 237 1.31 4.30 -12.25
CA ARG A 237 2.73 4.03 -11.97
C ARG A 237 2.91 2.97 -10.89
N ILE A 238 2.14 3.06 -9.78
CA ILE A 238 2.17 2.06 -8.71
C ILE A 238 1.80 0.68 -9.25
N ASP A 239 0.72 0.57 -10.00
CA ASP A 239 0.25 -0.69 -10.55
C ASP A 239 1.28 -1.32 -11.51
N LYS A 240 1.92 -0.50 -12.35
CA LYS A 240 3.01 -0.95 -13.24
C LYS A 240 4.24 -1.40 -12.44
N PHE A 241 4.63 -0.64 -11.43
CA PHE A 241 5.79 -0.93 -10.59
C PHE A 241 5.58 -2.23 -9.79
N LEU A 242 4.46 -2.39 -9.11
CA LEU A 242 4.17 -3.59 -8.33
C LEU A 242 4.08 -4.83 -9.22
N ARG A 243 3.44 -4.74 -10.39
CA ARG A 243 3.42 -5.84 -11.38
C ARG A 243 4.81 -6.23 -11.85
N LYS A 244 5.67 -5.25 -12.14
CA LYS A 244 7.04 -5.50 -12.60
C LYS A 244 7.89 -6.14 -11.51
N THR A 245 7.71 -5.73 -10.26
CA THR A 245 8.61 -6.09 -9.15
C THR A 245 8.16 -7.35 -8.41
N LEU A 246 6.86 -7.47 -8.16
CA LEU A 246 6.29 -8.60 -7.41
C LEU A 246 5.68 -9.67 -8.34
N GLY A 247 5.41 -9.33 -9.60
CA GLY A 247 4.69 -10.20 -10.51
C GLY A 247 3.18 -10.24 -10.21
N ARG A 248 2.42 -10.82 -11.13
CA ARG A 248 1.04 -11.30 -10.89
C ARG A 248 1.04 -12.82 -10.92
N SER A 249 0.12 -13.40 -10.20
CA SER A 249 -0.22 -14.83 -10.32
C SER A 249 -0.97 -15.07 -11.60
#